data_de16841dbcb8260eefc6c21115a156db
#
_entry.id   de16841dbcb8260eefc6c21115a156db
#
_cell.length_a   1.000
_cell.length_b   1.000
_cell.length_c   1.000
_cell.angle_alpha   90.00
_cell.angle_beta   90.00
_cell.angle_gamma   90.00
#
_symmetry.space_group_name_H-M   'P 1'
#
loop_
_entity.id
_entity.type
_entity.pdbx_description
1 polymer ?
#
loop_
_entity_poly.entity_id
_entity_poly.type
_entity_poly.pdbx_seq_one_letter_code
_entity_poly.pdbx_strand_id
1 'polypeptide(L)'
;RAAVPGVPLMVSGGFRTPAVMGEVVRAGEANVLGIARPFCVEPEFPARLLAGSTDPLPSPERRIRIGRGWAGPHSPSADLRAYNSQAATAWFYRQIERLGAGEEPEVRPGPGILVLLRYLWREARRLDLDVVEAGRVGKMFVFRRDADARSG
;
A
#
# COMPACT_ATOMS: atom_id res chain seq x y z
N ARG A 1 5.18 -2.43 27.07
CA ARG A 1 5.75 -3.70 27.56
C ARG A 1 5.57 -3.90 29.06
N ALA A 2 5.56 -2.83 29.86
CA ALA A 2 5.30 -2.92 31.31
C ALA A 2 3.92 -3.52 31.65
N ALA A 3 2.91 -3.31 30.80
CA ALA A 3 1.55 -3.81 31.00
C ALA A 3 1.38 -5.33 30.76
N VAL A 4 2.30 -5.97 30.02
CA VAL A 4 2.24 -7.39 29.64
C VAL A 4 3.63 -8.04 29.70
N PRO A 5 4.18 -8.19 30.92
CA PRO A 5 5.49 -8.78 31.10
C PRO A 5 5.50 -10.24 30.61
N GLY A 6 6.56 -10.64 29.90
CA GLY A 6 6.75 -12.00 29.43
C GLY A 6 6.02 -12.36 28.12
N VAL A 7 5.12 -11.50 27.62
CA VAL A 7 4.45 -11.73 26.33
C VAL A 7 5.35 -11.23 25.19
N PRO A 8 5.66 -12.05 24.15
CA PRO A 8 6.39 -11.58 22.98
C PRO A 8 5.59 -10.49 22.24
N LEU A 9 6.25 -9.38 21.93
CA LEU A 9 5.65 -8.25 21.24
C LEU A 9 6.14 -8.17 19.79
N MET A 10 5.21 -8.14 18.84
CA MET A 10 5.47 -7.79 17.45
C MET A 10 5.02 -6.36 17.18
N VAL A 11 5.92 -5.56 16.62
CA VAL A 11 5.61 -4.20 16.15
C VAL A 11 5.71 -4.16 14.64
N SER A 12 4.67 -3.67 13.99
CA SER A 12 4.65 -3.55 12.52
C SER A 12 4.41 -2.11 12.08
N GLY A 13 4.99 -1.76 10.91
CA GLY A 13 4.79 -0.50 10.24
C GLY A 13 5.98 0.46 10.31
N GLY A 14 6.24 1.13 9.21
CA GLY A 14 7.18 2.24 9.13
C GLY A 14 8.67 1.93 9.14
N PHE A 15 9.09 0.75 9.52
CA PHE A 15 10.51 0.38 9.56
C PHE A 15 11.14 0.41 8.16
N ARG A 16 12.22 1.19 8.03
CA ARG A 16 12.99 1.35 6.79
C ARG A 16 14.50 1.34 7.01
N THR A 17 14.96 1.66 8.21
CA THR A 17 16.37 1.82 8.54
C THR A 17 16.88 0.63 9.34
N PRO A 18 17.82 -0.18 8.83
CA PRO A 18 18.33 -1.37 9.51
C PRO A 18 18.88 -1.09 10.92
N ALA A 19 19.60 0.02 11.10
CA ALA A 19 20.12 0.41 12.39
C ALA A 19 19.01 0.56 13.45
N VAL A 20 17.90 1.26 13.11
CA VAL A 20 16.74 1.44 13.99
C VAL A 20 16.06 0.10 14.29
N MET A 21 15.95 -0.78 13.31
CA MET A 21 15.41 -2.12 13.52
C MET A 21 16.24 -2.91 14.54
N GLY A 22 17.55 -2.90 14.39
CA GLY A 22 18.45 -3.57 15.30
C GLY A 22 18.43 -2.96 16.71
N GLU A 23 18.26 -1.65 16.83
CA GLU A 23 18.19 -0.95 18.12
C GLU A 23 16.90 -1.35 18.88
N VAL A 24 15.74 -1.31 18.22
CA VAL A 24 14.44 -1.67 18.80
C VAL A 24 14.45 -3.11 19.35
N VAL A 25 15.04 -4.06 18.60
CA VAL A 25 15.15 -5.45 19.06
C VAL A 25 16.15 -5.59 20.19
N ARG A 26 17.33 -4.96 20.10
CA ARG A 26 18.37 -5.01 21.16
C ARG A 26 17.92 -4.36 22.46
N ALA A 27 17.20 -3.25 22.36
CA ALA A 27 16.62 -2.58 23.54
C ALA A 27 15.46 -3.39 24.15
N GLY A 28 15.04 -4.47 23.51
CA GLY A 28 13.93 -5.28 23.95
C GLY A 28 12.57 -4.59 23.85
N GLU A 29 12.45 -3.53 23.07
CA GLU A 29 11.18 -2.82 22.81
C GLU A 29 10.21 -3.67 22.00
N ALA A 30 10.73 -4.49 21.09
CA ALA A 30 9.98 -5.50 20.37
C ALA A 30 10.79 -6.80 20.24
N ASN A 31 10.09 -7.94 20.12
CA ASN A 31 10.69 -9.25 19.87
C ASN A 31 10.71 -9.56 18.36
N VAL A 32 9.72 -9.06 17.62
CA VAL A 32 9.56 -9.27 16.18
C VAL A 32 9.19 -7.96 15.51
N LEU A 33 9.77 -7.69 14.34
CA LEU A 33 9.44 -6.54 13.51
C LEU A 33 8.66 -7.02 12.28
N GLY A 34 7.45 -6.48 12.10
CA GLY A 34 6.61 -6.74 10.93
C GLY A 34 6.92 -5.74 9.80
N ILE A 35 7.32 -6.23 8.65
CA ILE A 35 7.63 -5.42 7.47
C ILE A 35 6.84 -5.98 6.29
N ALA A 36 6.03 -5.16 5.62
CA ALA A 36 5.21 -5.59 4.50
C ALA A 36 5.56 -4.87 3.19
N ARG A 37 5.41 -3.54 3.14
CA ARG A 37 5.55 -2.77 1.90
C ARG A 37 6.90 -2.94 1.17
N PRO A 38 8.05 -3.01 1.83
CA PRO A 38 9.32 -3.29 1.17
C PRO A 38 9.35 -4.61 0.40
N PHE A 39 8.65 -5.65 0.87
CA PHE A 39 8.55 -6.93 0.15
C PHE A 39 7.92 -6.80 -1.24
N CYS A 40 7.05 -5.82 -1.44
CA CYS A 40 6.42 -5.60 -2.74
C CYS A 40 7.37 -5.07 -3.81
N VAL A 41 8.55 -4.59 -3.44
CA VAL A 41 9.54 -3.98 -4.35
C VAL A 41 10.93 -4.57 -4.24
N GLU A 42 11.25 -5.20 -3.13
CA GLU A 42 12.53 -5.85 -2.86
C GLU A 42 12.28 -7.11 -2.01
N PRO A 43 11.78 -8.21 -2.62
CA PRO A 43 11.48 -9.44 -1.88
C PRO A 43 12.70 -10.03 -1.15
N GLU A 44 13.89 -9.83 -1.70
CA GLU A 44 15.15 -10.36 -1.19
C GLU A 44 15.79 -9.52 -0.08
N PHE A 45 15.14 -8.41 0.35
CA PHE A 45 15.74 -7.55 1.36
C PHE A 45 16.09 -8.26 2.69
N PRO A 46 15.37 -9.30 3.15
CA PRO A 46 15.76 -9.99 4.37
C PRO A 46 17.13 -10.64 4.26
N ALA A 47 17.45 -11.27 3.13
CA ALA A 47 18.77 -11.85 2.89
C ALA A 47 19.85 -10.76 2.93
N ARG A 48 19.59 -9.60 2.31
CA ARG A 48 20.49 -8.45 2.33
C ARG A 48 20.72 -7.91 3.76
N LEU A 49 19.66 -7.80 4.56
CA LEU A 49 19.78 -7.37 5.97
C LEU A 49 20.59 -8.36 6.81
N LEU A 50 20.33 -9.67 6.64
CA LEU A 50 21.06 -10.72 7.35
C LEU A 50 22.52 -10.77 6.94
N ALA A 51 22.86 -10.37 5.70
CA ALA A 51 24.23 -10.20 5.24
C ALA A 51 24.91 -8.92 5.77
N GLY A 52 24.23 -8.15 6.63
CA GLY A 52 24.79 -6.96 7.28
C GLY A 52 24.66 -5.65 6.51
N SER A 53 23.83 -5.58 5.48
CA SER A 53 23.57 -4.31 4.78
C SER A 53 22.95 -3.28 5.71
N THR A 54 23.47 -2.06 5.61
CA THR A 54 22.98 -0.88 6.33
C THR A 54 22.08 0.00 5.47
N ASP A 55 21.90 -0.34 4.20
CA ASP A 55 21.12 0.45 3.27
C ASP A 55 19.62 0.46 3.66
N PRO A 56 18.99 1.63 3.64
CA PRO A 56 17.57 1.74 3.94
C PRO A 56 16.70 0.94 2.97
N LEU A 57 15.58 0.42 3.48
CA LEU A 57 14.58 -0.24 2.65
C LEU A 57 13.82 0.78 1.78
N PRO A 58 13.38 0.38 0.58
CA PRO A 58 12.69 1.29 -0.34
C PRO A 58 11.40 1.84 0.23
N SER A 59 11.10 3.09 -0.10
CA SER A 59 9.91 3.83 0.30
C SER A 59 9.23 4.50 -0.90
N PRO A 60 8.77 3.73 -1.91
CA PRO A 60 8.17 4.28 -3.11
C PRO A 60 6.88 5.06 -2.83
N GLU A 61 6.16 4.73 -1.75
CA GLU A 61 4.94 5.42 -1.32
C GLU A 61 5.12 6.93 -1.12
N ARG A 62 6.32 7.38 -0.80
CA ARG A 62 6.62 8.81 -0.65
C ARG A 62 6.52 9.60 -1.95
N ARG A 63 6.59 8.91 -3.09
CA ARG A 63 6.49 9.50 -4.43
C ARG A 63 5.09 9.37 -5.02
N ILE A 64 4.27 8.46 -4.49
CA ILE A 64 2.90 8.22 -4.96
C ILE A 64 2.00 9.29 -4.36
N ARG A 65 1.55 10.21 -5.21
CA ARG A 65 0.65 11.29 -4.81
C ARG A 65 -0.24 11.68 -5.97
N ILE A 66 -1.49 12.02 -5.67
CA ILE A 66 -2.47 12.50 -6.66
C ILE A 66 -2.15 13.93 -7.06
N GLY A 67 -1.70 14.75 -6.10
CA GLY A 67 -1.35 16.14 -6.33
C GLY A 67 -0.24 16.63 -5.39
N ARG A 68 0.05 17.94 -5.48
CA ARG A 68 1.02 18.63 -4.63
C ARG A 68 0.29 19.58 -3.67
N GLY A 69 0.99 20.03 -2.63
CA GLY A 69 0.45 20.98 -1.66
C GLY A 69 -0.86 20.48 -1.05
N TRP A 70 -1.90 21.27 -1.16
CA TRP A 70 -3.23 20.97 -0.59
C TRP A 70 -3.88 19.70 -1.16
N ALA A 71 -3.52 19.25 -2.36
CA ALA A 71 -4.00 18.02 -2.96
C ALA A 71 -3.09 16.80 -2.67
N GLY A 72 -2.05 16.97 -1.87
CA GLY A 72 -1.09 15.92 -1.53
C GLY A 72 -1.52 15.02 -0.37
N PRO A 73 -0.64 14.09 0.04
CA PRO A 73 -0.91 13.14 1.13
C PRO A 73 -1.20 13.79 2.50
N HIS A 74 -0.76 15.02 2.70
CA HIS A 74 -0.97 15.80 3.94
C HIS A 74 -2.06 16.86 3.79
N SER A 75 -2.98 16.68 2.83
CA SER A 75 -4.10 17.57 2.61
C SER A 75 -4.92 17.81 3.89
N PRO A 76 -5.44 19.03 4.13
CA PRO A 76 -6.43 19.27 5.17
C PRO A 76 -7.75 18.50 4.90
N SER A 77 -8.07 18.22 3.63
CA SER A 77 -9.24 17.40 3.25
C SER A 77 -9.03 15.92 3.55
N ALA A 78 -9.95 15.34 4.32
CA ALA A 78 -9.94 13.90 4.62
C ALA A 78 -10.06 13.04 3.34
N ASP A 79 -10.90 13.47 2.40
CA ASP A 79 -11.13 12.76 1.14
C ASP A 79 -9.87 12.72 0.28
N LEU A 80 -9.14 13.84 0.18
CA LEU A 80 -7.87 13.88 -0.58
C LEU A 80 -6.78 13.03 0.07
N ARG A 81 -6.71 12.98 1.41
CA ARG A 81 -5.82 12.05 2.10
C ARG A 81 -6.19 10.59 1.80
N ALA A 82 -7.49 10.27 1.82
CA ALA A 82 -7.98 8.93 1.50
C ALA A 82 -7.61 8.52 0.06
N TYR A 83 -7.82 9.39 -0.93
CA TYR A 83 -7.44 9.12 -2.32
C TYR A 83 -5.93 8.96 -2.50
N ASN A 84 -5.10 9.75 -1.84
CA ASN A 84 -3.65 9.56 -1.86
C ASN A 84 -3.24 8.21 -1.24
N SER A 85 -3.87 7.81 -0.14
CA SER A 85 -3.66 6.49 0.48
C SER A 85 -4.09 5.35 -0.43
N GLN A 86 -5.25 5.47 -1.07
CA GLN A 86 -5.76 4.51 -2.06
C GLN A 86 -4.81 4.36 -3.25
N ALA A 87 -4.29 5.46 -3.79
CA ALA A 87 -3.33 5.42 -4.89
C ALA A 87 -2.05 4.64 -4.50
N ALA A 88 -1.55 4.86 -3.28
CA ALA A 88 -0.40 4.11 -2.77
C ALA A 88 -0.72 2.62 -2.61
N THR A 89 -1.87 2.29 -2.04
CA THR A 89 -2.33 0.91 -1.88
C THR A 89 -2.49 0.21 -3.23
N ALA A 90 -3.14 0.85 -4.18
CA ALA A 90 -3.33 0.35 -5.54
C ALA A 90 -1.99 0.05 -6.25
N TRP A 91 -1.00 0.91 -6.03
CA TRP A 91 0.33 0.67 -6.58
C TRP A 91 1.01 -0.56 -5.98
N PHE A 92 0.93 -0.76 -4.66
CA PHE A 92 1.49 -1.94 -4.01
C PHE A 92 0.79 -3.23 -4.44
N TYR A 93 -0.53 -3.24 -4.59
CA TYR A 93 -1.25 -4.41 -5.14
C TYR A 93 -0.75 -4.77 -6.53
N ARG A 94 -0.50 -3.77 -7.38
CA ARG A 94 0.08 -4.03 -8.71
C ARG A 94 1.48 -4.66 -8.60
N GLN A 95 2.32 -4.24 -7.65
CA GLN A 95 3.63 -4.89 -7.47
C GLN A 95 3.49 -6.34 -7.03
N ILE A 96 2.55 -6.65 -6.13
CA ILE A 96 2.27 -8.03 -5.71
C ILE A 96 1.80 -8.88 -6.91
N GLU A 97 0.92 -8.33 -7.76
CA GLU A 97 0.48 -9.02 -8.99
C GLU A 97 1.64 -9.29 -9.95
N ARG A 98 2.54 -8.31 -10.14
CA ARG A 98 3.75 -8.49 -10.97
C ARG A 98 4.65 -9.58 -10.43
N LEU A 99 4.95 -9.55 -9.14
CA LEU A 99 5.75 -10.60 -8.48
C LEU A 99 5.09 -11.98 -8.62
N GLY A 100 3.77 -12.06 -8.46
CA GLY A 100 3.02 -13.30 -8.66
C GLY A 100 3.04 -13.81 -10.11
N ALA A 101 3.25 -12.92 -11.09
CA ALA A 101 3.45 -13.25 -12.50
C ALA A 101 4.93 -13.56 -12.86
N GLY A 102 5.85 -13.50 -11.88
CA GLY A 102 7.28 -13.67 -12.12
C GLY A 102 7.95 -12.45 -12.78
N GLU A 103 7.30 -11.28 -12.73
CA GLU A 103 7.84 -10.04 -13.28
C GLU A 103 8.61 -9.25 -12.23
N GLU A 104 9.61 -8.48 -12.68
CA GLU A 104 10.33 -7.53 -11.84
C GLU A 104 9.40 -6.44 -11.30
N PRO A 105 9.53 -6.05 -10.00
CA PRO A 105 8.76 -4.95 -9.44
C PRO A 105 9.11 -3.61 -10.12
N GLU A 106 8.12 -2.75 -10.23
CA GLU A 106 8.32 -1.39 -10.74
C GLU A 106 8.85 -0.50 -9.62
N VAL A 107 10.10 -0.04 -9.73
CA VAL A 107 10.75 0.76 -8.67
C VAL A 107 10.30 2.23 -8.69
N ARG A 108 9.84 2.73 -9.83
CA ARG A 108 9.43 4.13 -10.01
C ARG A 108 7.93 4.23 -10.25
N PRO A 109 7.15 4.64 -9.24
CA PRO A 109 5.73 4.86 -9.43
C PRO A 109 5.47 6.02 -10.39
N GLY A 110 4.52 5.84 -11.30
CA GLY A 110 3.97 6.91 -12.12
C GLY A 110 3.09 7.87 -11.30
N PRO A 111 2.43 8.85 -11.96
CA PRO A 111 1.50 9.75 -11.29
C PRO A 111 0.40 9.00 -10.54
N GLY A 112 0.21 9.31 -9.25
CA GLY A 112 -0.71 8.59 -8.37
C GLY A 112 -2.15 8.56 -8.87
N ILE A 113 -2.59 9.61 -9.55
CA ILE A 113 -3.94 9.65 -10.15
C ILE A 113 -4.11 8.59 -11.25
N LEU A 114 -3.10 8.38 -12.09
CA LEU A 114 -3.16 7.36 -13.14
C LEU A 114 -3.12 5.95 -12.55
N VAL A 115 -2.36 5.76 -11.47
CA VAL A 115 -2.33 4.49 -10.73
C VAL A 115 -3.72 4.18 -10.17
N LEU A 116 -4.36 5.15 -9.53
CA LEU A 116 -5.68 5.01 -8.95
C LEU A 116 -6.75 4.73 -10.02
N LEU A 117 -6.77 5.50 -11.11
CA LEU A 117 -7.73 5.30 -12.19
C LEU A 117 -7.60 3.92 -12.85
N ARG A 118 -6.37 3.46 -13.11
CA ARG A 118 -6.13 2.11 -13.64
C ARG A 118 -6.59 1.01 -12.69
N TYR A 119 -6.38 1.20 -11.40
CA TYR A 119 -6.84 0.26 -10.37
C TYR A 119 -8.38 0.19 -10.37
N LEU A 120 -9.06 1.33 -10.25
CA LEU A 120 -10.51 1.40 -10.24
C LEU A 120 -11.14 0.81 -11.50
N TRP A 121 -10.57 1.10 -12.68
CA TRP A 121 -11.04 0.52 -13.93
C TRP A 121 -10.88 -1.00 -14.00
N ARG A 122 -9.77 -1.53 -13.46
CA ARG A 122 -9.54 -2.97 -13.39
C ARG A 122 -10.48 -3.66 -12.43
N GLU A 123 -10.71 -3.07 -11.26
CA GLU A 123 -11.69 -3.58 -10.29
C GLU A 123 -13.11 -3.58 -10.86
N ALA A 124 -13.52 -2.51 -11.54
CA ALA A 124 -14.81 -2.46 -12.21
C ALA A 124 -14.98 -3.59 -13.23
N ARG A 125 -13.94 -3.89 -14.03
CA ARG A 125 -13.96 -5.03 -14.96
C ARG A 125 -13.99 -6.39 -14.29
N ARG A 126 -13.26 -6.57 -13.17
CA ARG A 126 -13.27 -7.85 -12.43
C ARG A 126 -14.64 -8.17 -11.83
N LEU A 127 -15.36 -7.14 -11.45
CA LEU A 127 -16.69 -7.29 -10.86
C LEU A 127 -17.80 -7.45 -11.92
N ASP A 128 -17.44 -7.47 -13.22
CA ASP A 128 -18.38 -7.50 -14.34
C ASP A 128 -19.48 -6.43 -14.17
N LEU A 129 -19.08 -5.29 -13.60
CA LEU A 129 -19.94 -4.16 -13.38
C LEU A 129 -20.02 -3.39 -14.69
N ASP A 130 -21.06 -3.65 -15.47
CA ASP A 130 -21.56 -2.63 -16.37
C ASP A 130 -22.00 -1.47 -15.48
N VAL A 131 -21.18 -0.42 -15.43
CA VAL A 131 -21.47 0.79 -14.67
C VAL A 131 -22.55 1.55 -15.41
N VAL A 132 -23.79 1.16 -15.20
CA VAL A 132 -24.96 1.83 -15.78
C VAL A 132 -25.25 3.15 -15.03
N GLU A 133 -24.85 3.25 -13.80
CA GLU A 133 -25.06 4.45 -13.00
C GLU A 133 -24.04 4.60 -11.87
N ALA A 134 -23.27 5.70 -11.91
CA ALA A 134 -22.43 6.10 -10.80
C ALA A 134 -23.15 7.17 -9.98
N GLY A 135 -23.67 6.79 -8.84
CA GLY A 135 -24.33 7.69 -7.91
C GLY A 135 -23.50 7.92 -6.64
N ARG A 136 -23.67 9.09 -6.03
CA ARG A 136 -23.09 9.41 -4.72
C ARG A 136 -24.17 9.35 -3.65
N VAL A 137 -23.99 8.44 -2.69
CA VAL A 137 -24.83 8.39 -1.48
C VAL A 137 -23.96 8.80 -0.28
N GLY A 138 -24.16 10.02 0.21
CA GLY A 138 -23.33 10.57 1.28
C GLY A 138 -21.86 10.74 0.87
N LYS A 139 -20.92 10.10 1.58
CA LYS A 139 -19.47 10.10 1.30
C LYS A 139 -18.99 8.89 0.48
N MET A 140 -19.89 8.03 0.03
CA MET A 140 -19.56 6.78 -0.64
C MET A 140 -20.01 6.82 -2.11
N PHE A 141 -19.15 6.35 -3.01
CA PHE A 141 -19.55 6.07 -4.40
C PHE A 141 -20.25 4.73 -4.44
N VAL A 142 -21.46 4.69 -4.99
CA VAL A 142 -22.26 3.47 -5.16
C VAL A 142 -22.32 3.16 -6.65
N PHE A 143 -21.90 1.95 -7.00
CA PHE A 143 -22.03 1.41 -8.35
C PHE A 143 -23.21 0.44 -8.35
N ARG A 144 -24.15 0.62 -9.25
CA ARG A 144 -25.31 -0.28 -9.40
C ARG A 144 -25.02 -1.28 -10.52
N ARG A 145 -25.24 -2.55 -10.24
CA ARG A 145 -25.19 -3.62 -11.24
C ARG A 145 -26.52 -3.66 -11.98
N ASP A 146 -26.47 -3.76 -13.30
CA ASP A 146 -27.67 -4.09 -14.09
C ASP A 146 -28.01 -5.56 -13.86
N ALA A 147 -29.12 -5.81 -13.17
CA ALA A 147 -29.59 -7.16 -12.86
C ALA A 147 -30.25 -7.84 -14.07
N ASP A 148 -30.57 -7.09 -15.12
CA ASP A 148 -31.41 -7.56 -16.24
C ASP A 148 -30.60 -7.99 -17.47
N ALA A 149 -29.27 -7.87 -17.49
CA ALA A 149 -28.46 -8.19 -18.68
C ALA A 149 -28.25 -9.70 -18.95
N ARG A 150 -28.85 -10.59 -18.15
CA ARG A 150 -28.69 -12.06 -18.31
C ARG A 150 -29.96 -12.81 -18.64
N SER A 151 -31.00 -12.18 -19.19
CA SER A 151 -32.25 -12.82 -19.59
C SER A 151 -32.52 -12.59 -21.09
N GLY A 152 -31.51 -12.82 -21.94
CA GLY A 152 -31.63 -12.80 -23.39
C GLY A 152 -30.76 -13.89 -24.00
#